data_2fe38e9939b634d02e816b7cace63290
#
_entry.id   2fe38e9939b634d02e816b7cace63290
#
_cell.length_a   1.000
_cell.length_b   1.000
_cell.length_c   1.000
_cell.angle_alpha   90.00
_cell.angle_beta   90.00
_cell.angle_gamma   90.00
#
_symmetry.space_group_name_H-M   'P 1'
#
loop_
_entity.id
_entity.type
_entity.pdbx_description
1 polymer ?
#
loop_
_entity_poly.entity_id
_entity_poly.type
_entity_poly.pdbx_seq_one_letter_code
_entity_poly.pdbx_strand_id
1 'polypeptide(L)'
;MSSRFRSLRATQVAGAALLALLISGLVSAYRPAGQHQLRVCADPNNLPFSNEKQQGFENRIAELLARDLDAKLSYVWWAQHRGFVRNTINQNQCDVLIGVPSSFERTRPTIPYYRSTYVFVTRRDRHLKIASFDDPQLRRLRVGVQLIGDDGTNTPPAHALANRGIITNVKGYSVYSDYREPNPPARIIDAVANGDIDVAVAWGPMAGYFARREPVALDVAAVTPQIDLPFLPFVFDISMGVRRGNDTLREDLNSIIQRRRTEIDRILSDYGVPRVDFAVSGGSTS
;
A
#
# COMPACT_ATOMS: atom_id res chain seq x y z
N MET A 1 40.36 85.66 -27.20
CA MET A 1 39.49 85.53 -26.04
C MET A 1 38.61 84.30 -26.32
N SER A 2 38.58 83.19 -25.69
CA SER A 2 39.21 82.61 -24.57
C SER A 2 38.31 81.41 -24.13
N SER A 3 38.90 80.28 -24.16
CA SER A 3 38.62 79.07 -23.48
C SER A 3 37.84 79.22 -22.17
N ARG A 4 36.65 78.64 -22.09
CA ARG A 4 36.00 78.09 -20.87
C ARG A 4 34.66 77.44 -21.19
N PHE A 5 34.66 76.32 -21.88
CA PHE A 5 33.48 75.43 -21.89
C PHE A 5 33.88 73.98 -22.27
N ARG A 6 34.67 73.34 -21.41
CA ARG A 6 34.99 71.92 -21.56
C ARG A 6 35.35 71.23 -20.23
N SER A 7 34.49 71.31 -19.23
CA SER A 7 34.78 70.47 -18.01
C SER A 7 33.57 70.00 -17.21
N LEU A 8 32.36 70.07 -17.75
CA LEU A 8 31.13 69.65 -17.01
C LEU A 8 30.41 68.47 -17.60
N ARG A 9 30.96 67.81 -18.63
CA ARG A 9 30.28 66.56 -19.19
C ARG A 9 30.96 65.23 -18.85
N ALA A 10 32.10 65.23 -18.19
CA ALA A 10 32.84 64.00 -17.90
C ALA A 10 32.50 63.37 -16.56
N THR A 11 31.83 64.04 -15.64
CA THR A 11 31.53 63.54 -14.28
C THR A 11 30.13 62.92 -14.14
N GLN A 12 29.23 63.10 -15.09
CA GLN A 12 27.88 62.51 -15.04
C GLN A 12 27.80 61.14 -15.70
N VAL A 13 28.75 60.74 -16.53
CA VAL A 13 28.73 59.42 -17.19
C VAL A 13 29.31 58.31 -16.30
N ALA A 14 30.21 58.68 -15.36
CA ALA A 14 30.83 57.70 -14.46
C ALA A 14 29.90 57.21 -13.33
N GLY A 15 28.92 58.06 -12.91
CA GLY A 15 27.95 57.65 -11.84
C GLY A 15 26.86 56.69 -12.29
N ALA A 16 26.44 56.76 -13.55
CA ALA A 16 25.41 55.90 -14.10
C ALA A 16 25.90 54.47 -14.40
N ALA A 17 27.19 54.33 -14.74
CA ALA A 17 27.80 53.01 -15.02
C ALA A 17 28.05 52.17 -13.74
N LEU A 18 28.34 52.84 -12.61
CA LEU A 18 28.53 52.13 -11.33
C LEU A 18 27.23 51.67 -10.71
N LEU A 19 26.11 52.36 -10.92
CA LEU A 19 24.79 51.94 -10.39
C LEU A 19 24.22 50.79 -11.20
N ALA A 20 24.52 50.69 -12.50
CA ALA A 20 24.09 49.57 -13.33
C ALA A 20 24.83 48.24 -13.03
N LEU A 21 26.08 48.31 -12.55
CA LEU A 21 26.88 47.16 -12.16
C LEU A 21 26.48 46.57 -10.78
N LEU A 22 25.89 47.38 -9.89
CA LEU A 22 25.41 46.92 -8.59
C LEU A 22 24.04 46.24 -8.65
N ILE A 23 23.23 46.49 -9.68
CA ILE A 23 21.93 45.83 -9.88
C ILE A 23 22.09 44.50 -10.61
N SER A 24 23.15 44.28 -11.37
CA SER A 24 23.43 43.02 -12.06
C SER A 24 23.93 41.91 -11.15
N GLY A 25 24.34 42.21 -9.92
CA GLY A 25 24.89 41.23 -8.96
C GLY A 25 23.82 40.51 -8.06
N LEU A 26 22.57 40.94 -8.10
CA LEU A 26 21.49 40.44 -7.21
C LEU A 26 20.40 39.62 -7.90
N VAL A 27 20.57 39.32 -9.20
CA VAL A 27 19.82 38.23 -9.81
C VAL A 27 20.55 36.92 -9.46
N SER A 28 20.65 36.69 -8.15
CA SER A 28 21.04 35.37 -7.62
C SER A 28 20.01 34.40 -8.12
N ALA A 29 20.45 33.50 -8.97
CA ALA A 29 19.65 32.45 -9.60
C ALA A 29 18.68 31.84 -8.57
N TYR A 30 17.43 32.28 -8.58
CA TYR A 30 16.33 31.49 -8.06
C TYR A 30 16.23 30.29 -8.99
N ARG A 31 17.11 29.28 -8.74
CA ARG A 31 16.88 27.93 -9.22
C ARG A 31 15.61 27.49 -8.48
N PRO A 32 14.51 27.25 -9.16
CA PRO A 32 13.40 26.56 -8.53
C PRO A 32 14.02 25.26 -7.99
N ALA A 33 14.01 25.10 -6.68
CA ALA A 33 14.36 23.84 -6.05
C ALA A 33 13.56 22.80 -6.81
N GLY A 34 14.25 21.87 -7.50
CA GLY A 34 13.59 20.87 -8.32
C GLY A 34 12.53 20.24 -7.44
N GLN A 35 11.27 20.38 -7.82
CA GLN A 35 10.14 19.94 -7.03
C GLN A 35 10.41 18.48 -6.65
N HIS A 36 10.53 18.19 -5.35
CA HIS A 36 10.76 16.84 -4.87
C HIS A 36 9.72 15.91 -5.51
N GLN A 37 10.16 14.78 -6.00
CA GLN A 37 9.28 13.80 -6.62
C GLN A 37 9.16 12.58 -5.72
N LEU A 38 7.94 12.17 -5.43
CA LEU A 38 7.65 10.89 -4.79
C LEU A 38 7.14 9.92 -5.86
N ARG A 39 7.96 8.92 -6.19
CA ARG A 39 7.62 7.88 -7.16
C ARG A 39 7.14 6.64 -6.41
N VAL A 40 5.90 6.24 -6.62
CA VAL A 40 5.29 5.08 -5.99
C VAL A 40 5.23 3.92 -6.97
N CYS A 41 5.79 2.77 -6.61
CA CYS A 41 5.55 1.53 -7.35
C CYS A 41 4.20 0.97 -6.92
N ALA A 42 3.30 0.80 -7.88
CA ALA A 42 1.94 0.35 -7.61
C ALA A 42 1.44 -0.60 -8.70
N ASP A 43 0.45 -1.40 -8.34
CA ASP A 43 -0.21 -2.30 -9.26
C ASP A 43 -1.32 -1.55 -10.03
N PRO A 44 -1.41 -1.70 -11.36
CA PRO A 44 -2.39 -0.99 -12.17
C PRO A 44 -3.82 -1.49 -12.03
N ASN A 45 -4.06 -2.69 -11.46
CA ASN A 45 -5.40 -3.30 -11.36
C ASN A 45 -5.55 -4.21 -10.13
N ASN A 46 -5.31 -3.68 -8.93
CA ASN A 46 -5.33 -4.40 -7.66
C ASN A 46 -6.15 -3.66 -6.58
N LEU A 47 -7.41 -3.34 -6.87
CA LEU A 47 -8.30 -2.81 -5.83
C LEU A 47 -8.49 -3.82 -4.69
N PRO A 48 -8.60 -3.35 -3.46
CA PRO A 48 -8.71 -1.97 -2.98
C PRO A 48 -7.37 -1.24 -2.77
N PHE A 49 -6.22 -1.86 -3.09
CA PHE A 49 -4.89 -1.31 -2.83
C PHE A 49 -4.59 -0.17 -3.81
N SER A 50 -4.46 -0.47 -5.09
CA SER A 50 -4.17 0.51 -6.13
C SER A 50 -4.79 0.15 -7.48
N ASN A 51 -5.00 1.15 -8.33
CA ASN A 51 -5.25 0.99 -9.76
C ASN A 51 -4.80 2.24 -10.53
N GLU A 52 -4.71 2.16 -11.87
CA GLU A 52 -4.32 3.31 -12.71
C GLU A 52 -5.25 4.51 -12.58
N LYS A 53 -6.52 4.28 -12.20
CA LYS A 53 -7.49 5.35 -11.91
C LYS A 53 -7.29 5.98 -10.53
N GLN A 54 -6.28 5.53 -9.77
CA GLN A 54 -5.93 6.02 -8.44
C GLN A 54 -7.09 5.94 -7.44
N GLN A 55 -7.84 4.85 -7.48
CA GLN A 55 -9.05 4.65 -6.67
C GLN A 55 -8.81 3.77 -5.44
N GLY A 56 -7.60 3.23 -5.25
CA GLY A 56 -7.27 2.39 -4.11
C GLY A 56 -6.89 3.20 -2.86
N PHE A 57 -6.95 2.56 -1.69
CA PHE A 57 -6.55 3.22 -0.44
C PHE A 57 -5.05 3.55 -0.39
N GLU A 58 -4.20 2.74 -1.02
CA GLU A 58 -2.77 3.05 -1.14
C GLU A 58 -2.52 4.27 -2.02
N ASN A 59 -3.36 4.51 -3.05
CA ASN A 59 -3.31 5.73 -3.83
C ASN A 59 -3.65 6.95 -2.94
N ARG A 60 -4.68 6.85 -2.08
CA ARG A 60 -5.04 7.92 -1.14
C ARG A 60 -3.95 8.19 -0.12
N ILE A 61 -3.30 7.13 0.37
CA ILE A 61 -2.15 7.26 1.26
C ILE A 61 -0.97 7.90 0.52
N ALA A 62 -0.71 7.52 -0.73
CA ALA A 62 0.35 8.15 -1.55
C ALA A 62 0.12 9.65 -1.75
N GLU A 63 -1.12 10.08 -1.98
CA GLU A 63 -1.49 11.51 -2.04
C GLU A 63 -1.20 12.24 -0.72
N LEU A 64 -1.52 11.59 0.42
CA LEU A 64 -1.20 12.12 1.74
C LEU A 64 0.30 12.31 1.95
N LEU A 65 1.08 11.27 1.61
CA LEU A 65 2.54 11.30 1.74
C LEU A 65 3.16 12.41 0.87
N ALA A 66 2.72 12.52 -0.38
CA ALA A 66 3.24 13.52 -1.32
C ALA A 66 2.97 14.94 -0.83
N ARG A 67 1.77 15.21 -0.27
CA ARG A 67 1.45 16.50 0.35
C ARG A 67 2.37 16.83 1.54
N ASP A 68 2.58 15.86 2.43
CA ASP A 68 3.40 16.06 3.64
C ASP A 68 4.90 16.19 3.33
N LEU A 69 5.36 15.64 2.20
CA LEU A 69 6.73 15.75 1.70
C LEU A 69 6.96 16.96 0.77
N ASP A 70 5.93 17.76 0.49
CA ASP A 70 5.95 18.80 -0.54
C ASP A 70 6.52 18.28 -1.87
N ALA A 71 6.05 17.09 -2.27
CA ALA A 71 6.55 16.36 -3.42
C ALA A 71 5.49 16.19 -4.51
N LYS A 72 5.93 16.17 -5.77
CA LYS A 72 5.07 15.77 -6.88
C LYS A 72 4.91 14.26 -6.89
N LEU A 73 3.67 13.78 -6.76
CA LEU A 73 3.35 12.36 -6.85
C LEU A 73 3.43 11.84 -8.28
N SER A 74 4.03 10.69 -8.46
CA SER A 74 4.01 9.93 -9.70
C SER A 74 3.99 8.43 -9.41
N TYR A 75 3.51 7.64 -10.38
CA TYR A 75 3.41 6.19 -10.24
C TYR A 75 4.28 5.47 -11.27
N VAL A 76 4.87 4.37 -10.83
CA VAL A 76 5.46 3.34 -11.69
C VAL A 76 4.53 2.14 -11.63
N TRP A 77 3.69 2.01 -12.65
CA TRP A 77 2.73 0.94 -12.75
C TRP A 77 3.38 -0.36 -13.21
N TRP A 78 3.27 -1.38 -12.39
CA TRP A 78 3.80 -2.69 -12.67
C TRP A 78 2.94 -3.76 -12.00
N ALA A 79 2.61 -4.82 -12.73
CA ALA A 79 1.86 -5.94 -12.19
C ALA A 79 2.57 -6.54 -10.96
N GLN A 80 1.87 -6.70 -9.85
CA GLN A 80 2.40 -7.24 -8.60
C GLN A 80 2.59 -8.77 -8.69
N HIS A 81 3.25 -9.20 -9.76
CA HIS A 81 3.64 -10.57 -10.04
C HIS A 81 5.09 -10.85 -9.64
N ARG A 82 5.59 -12.06 -9.94
CA ARG A 82 7.00 -12.40 -9.77
C ARG A 82 7.89 -11.37 -10.48
N GLY A 83 8.86 -10.84 -9.75
CA GLY A 83 9.78 -9.85 -10.28
C GLY A 83 9.38 -8.40 -10.03
N PHE A 84 8.19 -8.10 -9.50
CA PHE A 84 7.74 -6.74 -9.19
C PHE A 84 8.84 -5.92 -8.48
N VAL A 85 9.28 -6.36 -7.29
CA VAL A 85 10.32 -5.66 -6.50
C VAL A 85 11.65 -5.59 -7.25
N ARG A 86 12.04 -6.67 -7.93
CA ARG A 86 13.31 -6.72 -8.67
C ARG A 86 13.35 -5.72 -9.82
N ASN A 87 12.23 -5.56 -10.54
CA ASN A 87 12.16 -4.74 -11.74
C ASN A 87 11.72 -3.29 -11.45
N THR A 88 11.32 -2.98 -10.24
CA THR A 88 10.86 -1.65 -9.84
C THR A 88 11.78 -1.01 -8.81
N ILE A 89 11.56 -1.21 -7.52
CA ILE A 89 12.30 -0.49 -6.47
C ILE A 89 13.79 -0.84 -6.46
N ASN A 90 14.18 -2.09 -6.78
CA ASN A 90 15.59 -2.49 -6.86
C ASN A 90 16.31 -1.89 -8.07
N GLN A 91 15.56 -1.50 -9.12
CA GLN A 91 16.09 -0.79 -10.29
C GLN A 91 15.96 0.73 -10.16
N ASN A 92 15.67 1.22 -8.97
CA ASN A 92 15.47 2.66 -8.70
C ASN A 92 14.41 3.33 -9.61
N GLN A 93 13.43 2.55 -10.06
CA GLN A 93 12.31 3.08 -10.86
C GLN A 93 11.35 3.90 -9.97
N CYS A 94 11.20 3.52 -8.70
CA CYS A 94 10.37 4.20 -7.71
C CYS A 94 11.10 4.31 -6.37
N ASP A 95 10.50 5.05 -5.44
CA ASP A 95 11.07 5.39 -4.14
C ASP A 95 10.44 4.57 -3.01
N VAL A 96 9.15 4.20 -3.18
CA VAL A 96 8.37 3.53 -2.15
C VAL A 96 7.37 2.53 -2.73
N LEU A 97 7.18 1.41 -2.01
CA LEU A 97 6.07 0.47 -2.10
C LEU A 97 5.14 0.73 -0.91
N ILE A 98 3.85 0.91 -1.15
CA ILE A 98 2.85 1.01 -0.08
C ILE A 98 2.21 -0.37 0.08
N GLY A 99 2.17 -0.90 1.33
CA GLY A 99 1.54 -2.19 1.59
C GLY A 99 2.46 -3.40 1.45
N VAL A 100 3.58 -3.42 2.17
CA VAL A 100 4.42 -4.60 2.34
C VAL A 100 4.34 -5.13 3.77
N PRO A 101 4.46 -6.45 4.00
CA PRO A 101 4.63 -6.96 5.35
C PRO A 101 5.85 -6.33 6.04
N SER A 102 5.74 -6.02 7.33
CA SER A 102 6.87 -5.43 8.09
C SER A 102 8.10 -6.32 8.15
N SER A 103 7.94 -7.62 7.92
CA SER A 103 9.02 -8.60 7.78
C SER A 103 9.60 -8.72 6.36
N PHE A 104 9.22 -7.83 5.43
CA PHE A 104 9.62 -7.95 4.02
C PHE A 104 11.06 -7.46 3.82
N GLU A 105 12.02 -8.38 3.87
CA GLU A 105 13.45 -8.09 3.85
C GLU A 105 14.01 -7.53 2.52
N ARG A 106 13.24 -7.60 1.44
CA ARG A 106 13.68 -7.09 0.13
C ARG A 106 13.69 -5.56 0.04
N THR A 107 13.08 -4.89 1.02
CA THR A 107 13.07 -3.43 1.18
C THR A 107 13.52 -3.06 2.59
N ARG A 108 13.54 -1.76 2.89
CA ARG A 108 13.64 -1.24 4.27
C ARG A 108 12.24 -0.81 4.72
N PRO A 109 11.56 -1.60 5.53
CA PRO A 109 10.20 -1.27 5.98
C PRO A 109 10.20 -0.06 6.91
N THR A 110 9.12 0.72 6.85
CA THR A 110 8.76 1.71 7.88
C THR A 110 8.22 1.03 9.14
N ILE A 111 7.87 1.83 10.16
CA ILE A 111 6.93 1.35 11.18
C ILE A 111 5.61 0.93 10.53
N PRO A 112 4.89 -0.05 11.08
CA PRO A 112 3.62 -0.48 10.51
C PRO A 112 2.57 0.63 10.63
N TYR A 113 1.80 0.83 9.55
CA TYR A 113 0.72 1.79 9.55
C TYR A 113 -0.66 1.14 9.73
N TYR A 114 -0.78 -0.17 9.54
CA TYR A 114 -1.92 -0.95 10.01
C TYR A 114 -1.54 -2.42 10.23
N ARG A 115 -2.42 -3.12 10.93
CA ARG A 115 -2.39 -4.57 11.14
C ARG A 115 -3.69 -5.17 10.67
N SER A 116 -3.61 -6.24 9.88
CA SER A 116 -4.79 -6.91 9.35
C SER A 116 -4.63 -8.42 9.36
N THR A 117 -5.73 -9.12 9.06
CA THR A 117 -5.81 -10.57 9.17
C THR A 117 -6.47 -11.18 7.93
N TYR A 118 -6.28 -12.48 7.72
CA TYR A 118 -7.17 -13.25 6.86
C TYR A 118 -8.55 -13.36 7.50
N VAL A 119 -9.57 -13.49 6.65
CA VAL A 119 -10.97 -13.56 7.07
C VAL A 119 -11.70 -14.70 6.35
N PHE A 120 -12.69 -15.27 7.02
CA PHE A 120 -13.72 -16.07 6.40
C PHE A 120 -14.83 -15.15 5.89
N VAL A 121 -15.32 -15.43 4.68
CA VAL A 121 -16.42 -14.70 4.06
C VAL A 121 -17.52 -15.69 3.69
N THR A 122 -18.74 -15.44 4.15
CA THR A 122 -19.92 -16.30 3.91
C THR A 122 -21.13 -15.43 3.57
N ARG A 123 -22.11 -16.00 2.90
CA ARG A 123 -23.42 -15.32 2.74
C ARG A 123 -24.15 -15.27 4.06
N ARG A 124 -24.68 -14.11 4.43
CA ARG A 124 -25.41 -13.91 5.69
C ARG A 124 -26.67 -14.75 5.78
N ASP A 125 -27.38 -14.94 4.67
CA ASP A 125 -28.59 -15.74 4.59
C ASP A 125 -28.35 -17.27 4.81
N ARG A 126 -27.08 -17.70 4.73
CA ARG A 126 -26.70 -19.09 5.01
C ARG A 126 -26.46 -19.35 6.50
N HIS A 127 -26.39 -18.32 7.33
CA HIS A 127 -26.16 -18.38 8.78
C HIS A 127 -24.94 -19.22 9.21
N LEU A 128 -23.92 -19.28 8.35
CA LEU A 128 -22.65 -19.96 8.63
C LEU A 128 -21.78 -19.07 9.54
N LYS A 129 -21.44 -19.59 10.73
CA LYS A 129 -20.61 -18.87 11.70
C LYS A 129 -19.21 -19.47 11.77
N ILE A 130 -18.46 -19.35 10.68
CA ILE A 130 -17.12 -19.93 10.55
C ILE A 130 -16.09 -18.83 10.86
N ALA A 131 -15.19 -19.14 11.81
CA ALA A 131 -14.09 -18.26 12.19
C ALA A 131 -12.76 -19.02 12.41
N SER A 132 -12.78 -20.37 12.34
CA SER A 132 -11.62 -21.22 12.59
C SER A 132 -11.47 -22.26 11.49
N PHE A 133 -10.22 -22.63 11.19
CA PHE A 133 -9.92 -23.75 10.29
C PHE A 133 -10.29 -25.12 10.92
N ASP A 134 -10.51 -25.18 12.24
CA ASP A 134 -10.94 -26.38 12.94
C ASP A 134 -12.46 -26.59 12.90
N ASP A 135 -13.21 -25.70 12.27
CA ASP A 135 -14.65 -25.85 12.11
C ASP A 135 -14.95 -27.06 11.22
N PRO A 136 -15.68 -28.08 11.76
CA PRO A 136 -15.96 -29.32 11.03
C PRO A 136 -16.83 -29.11 9.78
N GLN A 137 -17.55 -27.97 9.67
CA GLN A 137 -18.35 -27.66 8.50
C GLN A 137 -17.48 -27.47 7.25
N LEU A 138 -16.24 -27.00 7.40
CA LEU A 138 -15.31 -26.80 6.28
C LEU A 138 -15.07 -28.07 5.46
N ARG A 139 -15.24 -29.25 6.04
CA ARG A 139 -15.09 -30.54 5.31
C ARG A 139 -16.23 -30.84 4.34
N ARG A 140 -17.36 -30.14 4.47
CA ARG A 140 -18.57 -30.35 3.67
C ARG A 140 -18.93 -29.18 2.78
N LEU A 141 -18.38 -28.01 3.06
CA LEU A 141 -18.63 -26.78 2.32
C LEU A 141 -17.66 -26.67 1.15
N ARG A 142 -18.09 -26.02 0.08
CA ARG A 142 -17.20 -25.59 -1.01
C ARG A 142 -16.39 -24.40 -0.53
N VAL A 143 -15.08 -24.59 -0.35
CA VAL A 143 -14.17 -23.61 0.23
C VAL A 143 -13.36 -22.95 -0.87
N GLY A 144 -13.41 -21.61 -0.97
CA GLY A 144 -12.51 -20.82 -1.81
C GLY A 144 -11.28 -20.38 -1.02
N VAL A 145 -10.11 -20.44 -1.64
CA VAL A 145 -8.87 -19.95 -1.04
C VAL A 145 -7.99 -19.26 -2.08
N GLN A 146 -7.28 -18.21 -1.67
CA GLN A 146 -6.31 -17.57 -2.54
C GLN A 146 -5.02 -18.39 -2.64
N LEU A 147 -4.51 -18.58 -3.87
CA LEU A 147 -3.28 -19.32 -4.17
C LEU A 147 -2.27 -18.39 -4.85
N ILE A 148 -0.98 -18.54 -4.49
CA ILE A 148 0.13 -17.78 -5.08
C ILE A 148 0.68 -18.48 -6.34
N GLY A 149 0.72 -19.82 -6.35
CA GLY A 149 1.24 -20.60 -7.48
C GLY A 149 1.27 -22.10 -7.20
N ASP A 150 1.80 -22.85 -8.16
CA ASP A 150 1.82 -24.32 -8.15
C ASP A 150 3.08 -24.90 -7.49
N ASP A 151 4.02 -24.04 -7.08
CA ASP A 151 5.37 -24.41 -6.62
C ASP A 151 5.48 -24.61 -5.09
N GLY A 152 4.36 -24.88 -4.41
CA GLY A 152 4.31 -25.10 -2.95
C GLY A 152 4.38 -23.84 -2.10
N THR A 153 4.62 -22.67 -2.70
CA THR A 153 4.56 -21.37 -2.02
C THR A 153 3.13 -20.86 -2.07
N ASN A 154 2.35 -21.18 -1.06
CA ASN A 154 0.95 -20.79 -0.99
C ASN A 154 0.66 -19.83 0.17
N THR A 155 -0.57 -19.35 0.21
CA THR A 155 -1.04 -18.49 1.29
C THR A 155 -1.17 -19.27 2.60
N PRO A 156 -1.02 -18.63 3.77
CA PRO A 156 -1.24 -19.30 5.05
C PRO A 156 -2.57 -20.04 5.15
N PRO A 157 -3.72 -19.51 4.67
CA PRO A 157 -4.98 -20.27 4.63
C PRO A 157 -4.93 -21.56 3.82
N ALA A 158 -4.24 -21.54 2.67
CA ALA A 158 -4.11 -22.76 1.86
C ALA A 158 -3.33 -23.86 2.61
N HIS A 159 -2.26 -23.50 3.31
CA HIS A 159 -1.51 -24.41 4.16
C HIS A 159 -2.36 -24.93 5.33
N ALA A 160 -3.12 -24.06 6.00
CA ALA A 160 -3.98 -24.46 7.12
C ALA A 160 -5.05 -25.46 6.71
N LEU A 161 -5.67 -25.29 5.54
CA LEU A 161 -6.63 -26.26 4.98
C LEU A 161 -5.95 -27.59 4.65
N ALA A 162 -4.80 -27.54 3.97
CA ALA A 162 -4.04 -28.73 3.59
C ALA A 162 -3.58 -29.54 4.82
N ASN A 163 -3.07 -28.88 5.85
CA ASN A 163 -2.66 -29.51 7.11
C ASN A 163 -3.80 -30.27 7.81
N ARG A 164 -5.05 -29.88 7.56
CA ARG A 164 -6.26 -30.54 8.08
C ARG A 164 -6.87 -31.55 7.11
N GLY A 165 -6.22 -31.80 5.97
CA GLY A 165 -6.72 -32.67 4.93
C GLY A 165 -8.00 -32.17 4.25
N ILE A 166 -8.25 -30.86 4.29
CA ILE A 166 -9.35 -30.21 3.57
C ILE A 166 -8.81 -29.80 2.21
N ILE A 167 -8.99 -30.65 1.20
CA ILE A 167 -8.39 -30.50 -0.13
C ILE A 167 -9.41 -30.67 -1.24
N THR A 168 -10.22 -31.73 -1.18
CA THR A 168 -11.09 -32.14 -2.30
C THR A 168 -12.24 -31.19 -2.59
N ASN A 169 -12.63 -30.42 -1.61
CA ASN A 169 -13.71 -29.42 -1.69
C ASN A 169 -13.19 -27.98 -1.73
N VAL A 170 -11.88 -27.81 -1.97
CA VAL A 170 -11.22 -26.50 -2.05
C VAL A 170 -11.07 -26.06 -3.52
N LYS A 171 -11.51 -24.84 -3.80
CA LYS A 171 -11.32 -24.15 -5.08
C LYS A 171 -10.29 -23.04 -4.92
N GLY A 172 -9.22 -23.12 -5.71
CA GLY A 172 -8.16 -22.10 -5.71
C GLY A 172 -8.53 -20.87 -6.56
N TYR A 173 -8.18 -19.70 -6.07
CA TYR A 173 -8.26 -18.41 -6.78
C TYR A 173 -6.88 -17.79 -6.79
N SER A 174 -6.30 -17.58 -7.98
CA SER A 174 -4.97 -16.99 -8.09
C SER A 174 -4.93 -15.57 -7.53
N VAL A 175 -3.91 -15.26 -6.73
CA VAL A 175 -3.61 -13.86 -6.35
C VAL A 175 -3.01 -13.07 -7.51
N TYR A 176 -2.48 -13.76 -8.54
CA TYR A 176 -2.00 -13.12 -9.75
C TYR A 176 -3.17 -12.86 -10.70
N SER A 177 -3.44 -11.59 -10.87
CA SER A 177 -4.60 -11.11 -11.63
C SER A 177 -4.45 -11.28 -13.13
N ASP A 178 -5.55 -11.55 -13.83
CA ASP A 178 -5.65 -11.31 -15.26
C ASP A 178 -6.01 -9.83 -15.49
N TYR A 179 -5.06 -9.05 -15.98
CA TYR A 179 -5.22 -7.60 -16.14
C TYR A 179 -6.19 -7.20 -17.25
N ARG A 180 -6.70 -8.17 -18.02
CA ARG A 180 -7.78 -7.95 -19.00
C ARG A 180 -9.16 -7.91 -18.33
N GLU A 181 -9.29 -8.44 -17.13
CA GLU A 181 -10.54 -8.47 -16.38
C GLU A 181 -10.64 -7.24 -15.44
N PRO A 182 -11.85 -6.69 -15.25
CA PRO A 182 -12.05 -5.66 -14.23
C PRO A 182 -11.99 -6.29 -12.84
N ASN A 183 -11.23 -5.65 -11.93
CA ASN A 183 -11.13 -6.04 -10.52
C ASN A 183 -10.86 -7.55 -10.28
N PRO A 184 -9.81 -8.13 -10.86
CA PRO A 184 -9.56 -9.57 -10.75
C PRO A 184 -9.52 -10.12 -9.32
N PRO A 185 -9.07 -9.34 -8.28
CA PRO A 185 -9.11 -9.81 -6.89
C PRO A 185 -10.53 -10.05 -6.34
N ALA A 186 -11.57 -9.46 -6.93
CA ALA A 186 -12.96 -9.62 -6.47
C ALA A 186 -13.49 -11.06 -6.65
N ARG A 187 -13.00 -11.81 -7.64
CA ARG A 187 -13.54 -13.11 -8.09
C ARG A 187 -13.84 -14.11 -6.98
N ILE A 188 -13.05 -14.17 -5.94
CA ILE A 188 -13.28 -15.07 -4.82
C ILE A 188 -14.49 -14.64 -3.98
N ILE A 189 -14.71 -13.32 -3.86
CA ILE A 189 -15.84 -12.76 -3.13
C ILE A 189 -17.13 -12.84 -3.96
N ASP A 190 -17.03 -12.52 -5.27
CA ASP A 190 -18.12 -12.70 -6.23
C ASP A 190 -18.62 -14.16 -6.21
N ALA A 191 -17.71 -15.14 -6.13
CA ALA A 191 -18.06 -16.56 -6.07
C ALA A 191 -18.83 -16.95 -4.79
N VAL A 192 -18.58 -16.28 -3.65
CA VAL A 192 -19.40 -16.44 -2.44
C VAL A 192 -20.77 -15.83 -2.66
N ALA A 193 -20.82 -14.60 -3.20
CA ALA A 193 -22.06 -13.87 -3.43
C ALA A 193 -22.99 -14.63 -4.40
N ASN A 194 -22.43 -15.20 -5.46
CA ASN A 194 -23.15 -15.98 -6.45
C ASN A 194 -23.51 -17.40 -5.99
N GLY A 195 -22.93 -17.86 -4.87
CA GLY A 195 -23.14 -19.22 -4.37
C GLY A 195 -22.35 -20.30 -5.10
N ASP A 196 -21.31 -19.95 -5.86
CA ASP A 196 -20.38 -20.90 -6.49
C ASP A 196 -19.51 -21.61 -5.46
N ILE A 197 -19.21 -20.94 -4.36
CA ILE A 197 -18.59 -21.47 -3.13
C ILE A 197 -19.40 -21.03 -1.92
N ASP A 198 -19.31 -21.81 -0.84
CA ASP A 198 -20.08 -21.56 0.39
C ASP A 198 -19.34 -20.62 1.34
N VAL A 199 -18.02 -20.68 1.34
CA VAL A 199 -17.12 -19.88 2.18
C VAL A 199 -15.83 -19.58 1.44
N ALA A 200 -15.35 -18.35 1.55
CA ALA A 200 -14.01 -17.97 1.12
C ALA A 200 -13.10 -17.69 2.31
N VAL A 201 -11.81 -18.00 2.16
CA VAL A 201 -10.76 -17.51 3.06
C VAL A 201 -9.83 -16.61 2.26
N ALA A 202 -9.81 -15.33 2.61
CA ALA A 202 -9.13 -14.32 1.83
C ALA A 202 -8.46 -13.25 2.71
N TRP A 203 -7.55 -12.50 2.13
CA TRP A 203 -6.91 -11.38 2.81
C TRP A 203 -7.92 -10.30 3.16
N GLY A 204 -7.98 -9.92 4.45
CA GLY A 204 -9.03 -9.07 5.00
C GLY A 204 -9.28 -7.75 4.28
N PRO A 205 -8.25 -6.93 3.97
CA PRO A 205 -8.46 -5.67 3.25
C PRO A 205 -9.20 -5.83 1.91
N MET A 206 -8.82 -6.84 1.13
CA MET A 206 -9.48 -7.14 -0.14
C MET A 206 -10.91 -7.66 0.10
N ALA A 207 -11.06 -8.61 1.00
CA ALA A 207 -12.35 -9.21 1.32
C ALA A 207 -13.36 -8.19 1.86
N GLY A 208 -12.94 -7.34 2.81
CA GLY A 208 -13.80 -6.32 3.41
C GLY A 208 -14.26 -5.25 2.41
N TYR A 209 -13.40 -4.92 1.45
CA TYR A 209 -13.73 -3.95 0.40
C TYR A 209 -14.79 -4.49 -0.56
N PHE A 210 -14.60 -5.70 -1.10
CA PHE A 210 -15.52 -6.26 -2.08
C PHE A 210 -16.82 -6.74 -1.42
N ALA A 211 -16.76 -7.37 -0.23
CA ALA A 211 -17.96 -7.82 0.47
C ALA A 211 -19.00 -6.72 0.72
N ARG A 212 -18.56 -5.46 0.92
CA ARG A 212 -19.47 -4.31 1.08
C ARG A 212 -20.15 -3.86 -0.22
N ARG A 213 -19.66 -4.34 -1.36
CA ARG A 213 -20.11 -3.93 -2.72
C ARG A 213 -20.96 -4.99 -3.38
N GLU A 214 -21.05 -6.15 -2.77
CA GLU A 214 -21.91 -7.21 -3.27
C GLU A 214 -23.38 -6.88 -3.11
N PRO A 215 -24.22 -7.30 -4.07
CA PRO A 215 -25.67 -7.08 -4.00
C PRO A 215 -26.33 -7.90 -2.89
N VAL A 216 -25.66 -8.94 -2.38
CA VAL A 216 -26.10 -9.78 -1.27
C VAL A 216 -25.27 -9.49 -0.01
N ALA A 217 -25.89 -9.57 1.15
CA ALA A 217 -25.19 -9.35 2.40
C ALA A 217 -24.23 -10.50 2.70
N LEU A 218 -22.95 -10.16 2.88
CA LEU A 218 -21.89 -11.09 3.29
C LEU A 218 -21.46 -10.81 4.74
N ASP A 219 -21.14 -11.87 5.46
CA ASP A 219 -20.49 -11.80 6.76
C ASP A 219 -18.99 -12.01 6.57
N VAL A 220 -18.20 -11.19 7.28
CA VAL A 220 -16.74 -11.22 7.24
C VAL A 220 -16.24 -11.42 8.66
N ALA A 221 -15.65 -12.61 8.93
CA ALA A 221 -15.18 -13.01 10.24
C ALA A 221 -13.65 -13.20 10.23
N ALA A 222 -12.95 -12.56 11.18
CA ALA A 222 -11.50 -12.73 11.33
C ALA A 222 -11.16 -14.21 11.63
N VAL A 223 -10.06 -14.68 11.05
CA VAL A 223 -9.53 -16.02 11.35
C VAL A 223 -9.06 -16.08 12.80
N THR A 224 -9.52 -17.09 13.54
CA THR A 224 -9.09 -17.41 14.90
C THR A 224 -8.68 -18.89 15.02
N PRO A 225 -7.61 -19.21 15.76
CA PRO A 225 -6.64 -18.29 16.38
C PRO A 225 -5.84 -17.50 15.34
N GLN A 226 -5.16 -16.44 15.76
CA GLN A 226 -4.36 -15.59 14.87
C GLN A 226 -3.09 -16.27 14.33
N ILE A 227 -2.71 -17.40 14.95
CA ILE A 227 -1.55 -18.23 14.57
C ILE A 227 -1.98 -19.68 14.63
N ASP A 228 -1.76 -20.42 13.56
CA ASP A 228 -1.88 -21.87 13.53
C ASP A 228 -0.52 -22.48 13.88
N LEU A 229 -0.50 -23.29 14.95
CA LEU A 229 0.75 -23.83 15.45
C LEU A 229 1.37 -24.84 14.48
N PRO A 230 2.73 -24.95 14.38
CA PRO A 230 3.68 -24.23 15.26
C PRO A 230 4.00 -22.79 14.81
N PHE A 231 3.87 -22.38 13.52
CA PHE A 231 4.37 -21.08 13.05
C PHE A 231 3.64 -20.53 11.82
N LEU A 232 2.34 -20.73 11.67
CA LEU A 232 1.59 -20.24 10.52
C LEU A 232 0.71 -19.04 10.91
N PRO A 233 1.18 -17.79 10.75
CA PRO A 233 0.42 -16.61 11.13
C PRO A 233 -0.67 -16.28 10.11
N PHE A 234 -1.80 -15.75 10.59
CA PHE A 234 -2.88 -15.19 9.77
C PHE A 234 -2.99 -13.67 9.89
N VAL A 235 -2.24 -13.07 10.81
CA VAL A 235 -2.22 -11.63 11.09
C VAL A 235 -0.86 -11.07 10.70
N PHE A 236 -0.87 -9.91 10.01
CA PHE A 236 0.34 -9.27 9.52
C PHE A 236 0.33 -7.78 9.81
N ASP A 237 1.47 -7.28 10.26
CA ASP A 237 1.79 -5.86 10.31
C ASP A 237 2.17 -5.39 8.90
N ILE A 238 1.54 -4.32 8.45
CA ILE A 238 1.76 -3.77 7.11
C ILE A 238 2.46 -2.42 7.21
N SER A 239 3.57 -2.33 6.51
CA SER A 239 4.47 -1.20 6.42
C SER A 239 4.57 -0.67 4.99
N MET A 240 5.24 0.45 4.83
CA MET A 240 5.72 0.91 3.52
C MET A 240 7.17 0.45 3.36
N GLY A 241 7.55 0.03 2.16
CA GLY A 241 8.92 -0.42 1.87
C GLY A 241 9.67 0.61 1.04
N VAL A 242 10.78 1.13 1.54
CA VAL A 242 11.69 1.97 0.76
C VAL A 242 12.90 1.15 0.28
N ARG A 243 13.59 1.65 -0.75
CA ARG A 243 14.82 1.03 -1.23
C ARG A 243 15.87 0.99 -0.12
N ARG A 244 16.62 -0.11 -0.05
CA ARG A 244 17.75 -0.22 0.89
C ARG A 244 18.75 0.92 0.68
N GLY A 245 19.16 1.55 1.77
CA GLY A 245 20.04 2.72 1.79
C GLY A 245 19.33 4.07 1.69
N ASN A 246 18.01 4.10 1.54
CA ASN A 246 17.23 5.35 1.60
C ASN A 246 16.60 5.52 2.99
N ASP A 247 17.45 5.60 4.02
CA ASP A 247 16.99 5.72 5.40
C ASP A 247 16.34 7.08 5.68
N THR A 248 16.77 8.14 5.00
CA THR A 248 16.14 9.47 5.12
C THR A 248 14.65 9.42 4.76
N LEU A 249 14.32 8.91 3.57
CA LEU A 249 12.90 8.78 3.17
C LEU A 249 12.13 7.88 4.15
N ARG A 250 12.75 6.79 4.63
CA ARG A 250 12.11 5.91 5.61
C ARG A 250 11.75 6.63 6.90
N GLU A 251 12.62 7.48 7.42
CA GLU A 251 12.40 8.27 8.63
C GLU A 251 11.35 9.35 8.42
N ASP A 252 11.35 10.02 7.27
CA ASP A 252 10.30 10.97 6.89
C ASP A 252 8.92 10.28 6.86
N LEU A 253 8.84 9.10 6.21
CA LEU A 253 7.61 8.32 6.15
C LEU A 253 7.17 7.84 7.54
N ASN A 254 8.09 7.41 8.41
CA ASN A 254 7.77 7.06 9.80
C ASN A 254 7.15 8.24 10.55
N SER A 255 7.73 9.43 10.38
CA SER A 255 7.22 10.65 10.98
C SER A 255 5.83 11.01 10.46
N ILE A 256 5.59 10.86 9.15
CA ILE A 256 4.27 11.10 8.56
C ILE A 256 3.25 10.07 9.06
N ILE A 257 3.58 8.78 9.10
CA ILE A 257 2.71 7.73 9.63
C ILE A 257 2.26 8.07 11.05
N GLN A 258 3.17 8.54 11.91
CA GLN A 258 2.84 8.93 13.27
C GLN A 258 1.93 10.15 13.32
N ARG A 259 2.27 11.23 12.61
CA ARG A 259 1.49 12.47 12.60
C ARG A 259 0.11 12.33 11.97
N ARG A 260 0.00 11.49 10.94
CA ARG A 260 -1.22 11.31 10.15
C ARG A 260 -1.99 10.03 10.48
N ARG A 261 -1.70 9.42 11.62
CA ARG A 261 -2.34 8.16 12.05
C ARG A 261 -3.86 8.20 11.89
N THR A 262 -4.51 9.23 12.40
CA THR A 262 -5.98 9.37 12.33
C THR A 262 -6.50 9.46 10.90
N GLU A 263 -5.78 10.17 10.01
CA GLU A 263 -6.18 10.30 8.60
C GLU A 263 -5.98 8.98 7.85
N ILE A 264 -4.88 8.28 8.10
CA ILE A 264 -4.63 6.93 7.56
C ILE A 264 -5.70 5.95 8.04
N ASP A 265 -6.02 5.96 9.34
CA ASP A 265 -7.06 5.12 9.93
C ASP A 265 -8.43 5.36 9.33
N ARG A 266 -8.76 6.62 9.01
CA ARG A 266 -10.00 6.98 8.30
C ARG A 266 -10.01 6.41 6.89
N ILE A 267 -8.91 6.61 6.12
CA ILE A 267 -8.79 6.05 4.77
C ILE A 267 -9.03 4.54 4.81
N LEU A 268 -8.36 3.81 5.68
CA LEU A 268 -8.51 2.36 5.82
C LEU A 268 -9.95 1.95 6.16
N SER A 269 -10.62 2.71 7.05
CA SER A 269 -12.01 2.47 7.43
C SER A 269 -12.99 2.69 6.29
N ASP A 270 -12.78 3.74 5.48
CA ASP A 270 -13.62 4.06 4.31
C ASP A 270 -13.57 2.92 3.27
N TYR A 271 -12.43 2.24 3.17
CA TYR A 271 -12.26 1.08 2.30
C TYR A 271 -12.68 -0.25 2.95
N GLY A 272 -13.12 -0.22 4.20
CA GLY A 272 -13.59 -1.44 4.89
C GLY A 272 -12.47 -2.40 5.27
N VAL A 273 -11.26 -1.90 5.47
CA VAL A 273 -10.11 -2.72 5.88
C VAL A 273 -10.34 -3.24 7.31
N PRO A 274 -10.46 -4.57 7.51
CA PRO A 274 -10.50 -5.15 8.85
C PRO A 274 -9.15 -4.90 9.54
N ARG A 275 -9.20 -4.30 10.72
CA ARG A 275 -8.00 -4.04 11.52
C ARG A 275 -7.99 -4.88 12.77
N VAL A 276 -6.81 -5.31 13.15
CA VAL A 276 -6.54 -5.99 14.42
C VAL A 276 -5.64 -5.07 15.23
N ASP A 277 -5.91 -4.96 16.53
CA ASP A 277 -5.07 -4.15 17.40
C ASP A 277 -3.62 -4.66 17.40
N PHE A 278 -2.67 -3.74 17.43
CA PHE A 278 -1.27 -4.12 17.66
C PHE A 278 -1.18 -4.80 19.02
N ALA A 279 -0.47 -5.93 19.09
CA ALA A 279 -0.20 -6.54 20.37
C ALA A 279 0.49 -5.49 21.26
N VAL A 280 -0.13 -5.13 22.37
CA VAL A 280 0.51 -4.31 23.39
C VAL A 280 1.72 -5.11 23.84
N SER A 281 2.92 -4.64 23.52
CA SER A 281 4.14 -5.18 24.09
C SER A 281 4.00 -5.00 25.61
N GLY A 282 3.67 -6.10 26.28
CA GLY A 282 3.52 -6.11 27.73
C GLY A 282 4.82 -5.63 28.34
N GLY A 283 4.80 -4.40 28.83
CA GLY A 283 5.81 -3.93 29.76
C GLY A 283 5.74 -4.85 30.96
N SER A 284 6.69 -5.75 31.10
CA SER A 284 6.92 -6.46 32.34
C SER A 284 7.33 -5.43 33.36
N THR A 285 6.39 -4.98 34.18
CA THR A 285 6.70 -4.37 35.45
C THR A 285 7.09 -5.50 36.39
N SER A 286 8.38 -5.69 36.52
CA SER A 286 8.99 -6.41 37.64
C SER A 286 9.06 -5.49 38.87
#